data_99f766cf3b539ed8c6838b19a842ecf7
#
_entry.id   99f766cf3b539ed8c6838b19a842ecf7
#
_cell.length_a   1.000
_cell.length_b   1.000
_cell.length_c   1.000
_cell.angle_alpha   90.00
_cell.angle_beta   90.00
_cell.angle_gamma   90.00
#
_symmetry.space_group_name_H-M   'P 1'
#
loop_
_entity.id
_entity.type
_entity.pdbx_description
1 polymer ?
#
loop_
_entity_poly.entity_id
_entity_poly.type
_entity_poly.pdbx_seq_one_letter_code
_entity_poly.pdbx_strand_id
1 'polypeptide(L)'
;MQLEGISVLFSFIGGLGMFLYGMHVMANGLQHFAGGKMQRLMSFLTQNRLMAILVGTLVTAVIQSSSATTVMVVGFVNAGMLNLSQAVGVIMGANIGTTITAWLVSLSEFGSFLNPEFYAPLLLGIGAFVILFAKSDKKKQIGEILIGFAVLFIGLSFMSDAIKPYRDSPIFSNAFTVLGKNPLLAILTGTVVTAIIQSSSASVGILQTLAMNGIVNWKSAVFITLGQNIGTCVTALLSGVGSGRNGKRAAVIHLLFNVIGAVLFGVAMYVLFLIFPAWGASTMNSVDISIFHTVFNITCTAVLLPFAEKLVWVSGKLVPGTEETEDELEGSEAKKMAKRLDSRVLGNPLFALATVVREVSVMGHATCQNLELALAAVSEENPQKAQKVYEREKDINSMEKILTEFLVEVDNLSLTEGQQEQVKNLFYTVSDIERAGDHAENIAELAETLSKNSGSFSKKGKADLELISAQTMQSLQIAVESRETGSVKSANAVRVLEQSVDQLEEEMREKHIRRLSKGKCDPESGVIFLDIISNLERISDHAVNVADYVKAEAEAGIPAIRI
;
A
#
# COMPACT_ATOMS: atom_id res chain seq x y z
N MET A 1 -25.47 20.74 -38.88
CA MET A 1 -24.13 20.11 -38.99
C MET A 1 -23.15 20.54 -37.90
N GLN A 2 -22.79 21.82 -37.70
CA GLN A 2 -21.83 22.20 -36.65
C GLN A 2 -22.37 21.98 -35.21
N LEU A 3 -23.62 22.36 -34.94
CA LEU A 3 -24.24 22.17 -33.63
C LEU A 3 -24.49 20.69 -33.30
N GLU A 4 -24.85 19.88 -34.24
CA GLU A 4 -25.03 18.42 -34.08
C GLU A 4 -23.70 17.73 -33.77
N GLY A 5 -22.61 18.09 -34.44
CA GLY A 5 -21.29 17.54 -34.14
C GLY A 5 -20.79 17.92 -32.74
N ILE A 6 -21.08 19.14 -32.28
CA ILE A 6 -20.74 19.59 -30.92
C ILE A 6 -21.59 18.83 -29.88
N SER A 7 -22.89 18.62 -30.16
CA SER A 7 -23.77 17.86 -29.27
C SER A 7 -23.29 16.41 -29.08
N VAL A 8 -22.88 15.78 -30.19
CA VAL A 8 -22.31 14.41 -30.15
C VAL A 8 -21.03 14.36 -29.31
N LEU A 9 -20.13 15.32 -29.51
CA LEU A 9 -18.90 15.42 -28.70
C LEU A 9 -19.21 15.60 -27.21
N PHE A 10 -20.18 16.46 -26.88
CA PHE A 10 -20.60 16.66 -25.48
C PHE A 10 -21.23 15.40 -24.89
N SER A 11 -22.06 14.69 -25.64
CA SER A 11 -22.66 13.41 -25.21
C SER A 11 -21.60 12.33 -25.01
N PHE A 12 -20.63 12.24 -25.91
CA PHE A 12 -19.53 11.27 -25.78
C PHE A 12 -18.63 11.59 -24.57
N ILE A 13 -18.22 12.85 -24.40
CA ILE A 13 -17.41 13.29 -23.24
C ILE A 13 -18.19 13.11 -21.94
N GLY A 14 -19.48 13.46 -21.92
CA GLY A 14 -20.36 13.25 -20.77
C GLY A 14 -20.51 11.78 -20.42
N GLY A 15 -20.71 10.91 -21.42
CA GLY A 15 -20.75 9.46 -21.26
C GLY A 15 -19.43 8.91 -20.71
N LEU A 16 -18.30 9.35 -21.26
CA LEU A 16 -16.97 8.99 -20.76
C LEU A 16 -16.77 9.44 -19.31
N GLY A 17 -17.18 10.65 -18.96
CA GLY A 17 -17.15 11.16 -17.60
C GLY A 17 -17.96 10.29 -16.62
N MET A 18 -19.19 9.91 -17.00
CA MET A 18 -20.02 9.00 -16.21
C MET A 18 -19.40 7.60 -16.10
N PHE A 19 -18.85 7.06 -17.19
CA PHE A 19 -18.16 5.77 -17.20
C PHE A 19 -16.99 5.78 -16.21
N LEU A 20 -16.12 6.80 -16.28
CA LEU A 20 -14.96 6.95 -15.37
C LEU A 20 -15.39 7.14 -13.92
N TYR A 21 -16.37 8.00 -13.67
CA TYR A 21 -16.88 8.26 -12.33
C TYR A 21 -17.56 7.02 -11.75
N GLY A 22 -18.39 6.32 -12.52
CA GLY A 22 -19.03 5.08 -12.11
C GLY A 22 -18.00 4.00 -11.76
N MET A 23 -16.95 3.87 -12.56
CA MET A 23 -15.83 2.98 -12.30
C MET A 23 -15.10 3.34 -11.00
N HIS A 24 -14.86 4.63 -10.75
CA HIS A 24 -14.22 5.12 -9.52
C HIS A 24 -15.07 4.82 -8.27
N VAL A 25 -16.36 5.13 -8.30
CA VAL A 25 -17.29 4.87 -7.18
C VAL A 25 -17.40 3.37 -6.90
N MET A 26 -17.54 2.54 -7.96
CA MET A 26 -17.57 1.09 -7.82
C MET A 26 -16.26 0.55 -7.20
N ALA A 27 -15.11 1.05 -7.65
CA ALA A 27 -13.81 0.66 -7.15
C ALA A 27 -13.65 1.02 -5.66
N ASN A 28 -14.05 2.22 -5.25
CA ASN A 28 -14.00 2.64 -3.85
C ASN A 28 -14.89 1.75 -2.97
N GLY A 29 -16.13 1.48 -3.39
CA GLY A 29 -17.02 0.56 -2.68
C GLY A 29 -16.43 -0.85 -2.56
N LEU A 30 -15.80 -1.39 -3.62
CA LEU A 30 -15.13 -2.69 -3.62
C LEU A 30 -13.91 -2.70 -2.67
N GLN A 31 -13.08 -1.65 -2.67
CA GLN A 31 -11.92 -1.52 -1.80
C GLN A 31 -12.33 -1.49 -0.32
N HIS A 32 -13.32 -0.66 0.04
CA HIS A 32 -13.84 -0.58 1.40
C HIS A 32 -14.48 -1.92 1.83
N PHE A 33 -15.26 -2.55 0.95
CA PHE A 33 -15.88 -3.85 1.24
C PHE A 33 -14.86 -4.98 1.40
N ALA A 34 -13.78 -4.97 0.61
CA ALA A 34 -12.71 -5.96 0.70
C ALA A 34 -11.82 -5.79 1.93
N GLY A 35 -11.66 -4.57 2.47
CA GLY A 35 -10.96 -4.19 3.70
C GLY A 35 -9.96 -5.20 4.27
N GLY A 36 -10.32 -5.84 5.38
CA GLY A 36 -9.42 -6.79 6.07
C GLY A 36 -9.05 -8.06 5.28
N LYS A 37 -9.76 -8.40 4.17
CA LYS A 37 -9.33 -9.48 3.27
C LYS A 37 -8.16 -9.06 2.39
N MET A 38 -8.09 -7.78 2.04
CA MET A 38 -6.98 -7.22 1.27
C MET A 38 -5.67 -7.31 2.07
N GLN A 39 -5.70 -7.06 3.37
CA GLN A 39 -4.53 -7.22 4.25
C GLN A 39 -4.00 -8.65 4.25
N ARG A 40 -4.90 -9.66 4.34
CA ARG A 40 -4.48 -11.07 4.27
C ARG A 40 -3.85 -11.42 2.93
N LEU A 41 -4.31 -10.82 1.82
CA LEU A 41 -3.69 -11.00 0.51
C LEU A 41 -2.25 -10.50 0.51
N MET A 42 -1.97 -9.40 1.20
CA MET A 42 -0.61 -8.85 1.28
C MET A 42 0.39 -9.78 1.97
N SER A 43 -0.04 -10.53 3.01
CA SER A 43 0.85 -11.49 3.69
C SER A 43 1.30 -12.66 2.79
N PHE A 44 0.63 -12.89 1.66
CA PHE A 44 1.02 -13.90 0.67
C PHE A 44 2.03 -13.41 -0.36
N LEU A 45 2.29 -12.10 -0.45
CA LEU A 45 3.25 -11.52 -1.43
C LEU A 45 4.67 -12.05 -1.24
N THR A 46 5.03 -12.40 -0.02
CA THR A 46 6.38 -12.84 0.34
C THR A 46 6.64 -14.33 0.10
N GLN A 47 5.59 -15.14 -0.15
CA GLN A 47 5.73 -16.61 -0.19
C GLN A 47 6.39 -17.13 -1.47
N ASN A 48 5.88 -16.74 -2.64
CA ASN A 48 6.45 -17.11 -3.94
C ASN A 48 5.88 -16.26 -5.08
N ARG A 49 6.49 -16.33 -6.29
CA ARG A 49 6.10 -15.55 -7.46
C ARG A 49 4.68 -15.83 -7.96
N LEU A 50 4.22 -17.08 -7.87
CA LEU A 50 2.85 -17.43 -8.30
C LEU A 50 1.82 -16.78 -7.38
N MET A 51 2.09 -16.76 -6.07
CA MET A 51 1.25 -16.05 -5.11
C MET A 51 1.30 -14.54 -5.36
N ALA A 52 2.45 -13.99 -5.70
CA ALA A 52 2.57 -12.57 -6.06
C ALA A 52 1.72 -12.22 -7.31
N ILE A 53 1.69 -13.10 -8.34
CA ILE A 53 0.80 -12.94 -9.51
C ILE A 53 -0.67 -12.98 -9.07
N LEU A 54 -1.06 -13.98 -8.27
CA LEU A 54 -2.44 -14.12 -7.79
C LEU A 54 -2.87 -12.87 -6.99
N VAL A 55 -2.02 -12.42 -6.06
CA VAL A 55 -2.28 -11.22 -5.26
C VAL A 55 -2.37 -9.99 -6.16
N GLY A 56 -1.43 -9.78 -7.08
CA GLY A 56 -1.46 -8.68 -8.05
C GLY A 56 -2.74 -8.68 -8.88
N THR A 57 -3.20 -9.85 -9.32
CA THR A 57 -4.46 -10.02 -10.06
C THR A 57 -5.66 -9.64 -9.20
N LEU A 58 -5.77 -10.17 -7.99
CA LEU A 58 -6.89 -9.91 -7.10
C LEU A 58 -6.93 -8.47 -6.61
N VAL A 59 -5.77 -7.92 -6.23
CA VAL A 59 -5.64 -6.51 -5.83
C VAL A 59 -6.11 -5.60 -6.96
N THR A 60 -5.62 -5.80 -8.17
CA THR A 60 -6.02 -4.97 -9.33
C THR A 60 -7.49 -5.17 -9.68
N ALA A 61 -8.02 -6.39 -9.58
CA ALA A 61 -9.44 -6.65 -9.80
C ALA A 61 -10.36 -5.91 -8.80
N VAL A 62 -9.92 -5.77 -7.54
CA VAL A 62 -10.66 -5.03 -6.50
C VAL A 62 -10.47 -3.53 -6.65
N ILE A 63 -9.21 -3.07 -6.83
CA ILE A 63 -8.89 -1.65 -6.99
C ILE A 63 -9.39 -1.11 -8.34
N GLN A 64 -9.62 -1.98 -9.33
CA GLN A 64 -10.01 -1.63 -10.71
C GLN A 64 -9.01 -0.68 -11.40
N SER A 65 -7.76 -0.67 -10.94
CA SER A 65 -6.70 0.20 -11.47
C SER A 65 -5.33 -0.48 -11.39
N SER A 66 -4.84 -0.94 -12.54
CA SER A 66 -3.47 -1.47 -12.64
C SER A 66 -2.42 -0.38 -12.47
N SER A 67 -2.72 0.84 -12.89
CA SER A 67 -1.83 1.99 -12.66
C SER A 67 -1.62 2.23 -11.18
N ALA A 68 -2.68 2.27 -10.37
CA ALA A 68 -2.58 2.42 -8.92
C ALA A 68 -1.80 1.24 -8.30
N THR A 69 -2.11 -0.01 -8.70
CA THR A 69 -1.39 -1.19 -8.21
C THR A 69 0.10 -1.13 -8.55
N THR A 70 0.48 -0.75 -9.78
CA THR A 70 1.89 -0.71 -10.19
C THR A 70 2.64 0.47 -9.55
N VAL A 71 2.00 1.63 -9.35
CA VAL A 71 2.56 2.75 -8.59
C VAL A 71 2.83 2.35 -7.13
N MET A 72 1.89 1.63 -6.49
CA MET A 72 2.11 1.08 -5.14
C MET A 72 3.27 0.09 -5.11
N VAL A 73 3.39 -0.79 -6.12
CA VAL A 73 4.54 -1.72 -6.22
C VAL A 73 5.86 -0.95 -6.30
N VAL A 74 5.93 0.14 -7.08
CA VAL A 74 7.10 1.02 -7.11
C VAL A 74 7.40 1.60 -5.74
N GLY A 75 6.37 2.05 -5.00
CA GLY A 75 6.50 2.54 -3.62
C GLY A 75 6.98 1.45 -2.66
N PHE A 76 6.40 0.25 -2.70
CA PHE A 76 6.83 -0.87 -1.84
C PHE A 76 8.26 -1.34 -2.10
N VAL A 77 8.67 -1.38 -3.36
CA VAL A 77 10.05 -1.69 -3.71
C VAL A 77 10.98 -0.58 -3.23
N ASN A 78 10.58 0.68 -3.36
CA ASN A 78 11.33 1.84 -2.88
C ASN A 78 11.46 1.85 -1.35
N ALA A 79 10.41 1.44 -0.64
CA ALA A 79 10.38 1.29 0.81
C ALA A 79 11.03 0.00 1.33
N GLY A 80 11.60 -0.85 0.45
CA GLY A 80 12.20 -2.13 0.85
C GLY A 80 11.19 -3.18 1.34
N MET A 81 9.88 -2.95 1.17
CA MET A 81 8.83 -3.91 1.55
C MET A 81 8.70 -5.07 0.57
N LEU A 82 9.07 -4.86 -0.69
CA LEU A 82 9.12 -5.87 -1.74
C LEU A 82 10.49 -5.86 -2.40
N ASN A 83 11.03 -7.03 -2.67
CA ASN A 83 12.17 -7.15 -3.57
C ASN A 83 11.71 -7.13 -5.05
N LEU A 84 12.63 -6.85 -5.97
CA LEU A 84 12.32 -6.75 -7.40
C LEU A 84 11.75 -8.06 -7.97
N SER A 85 12.18 -9.21 -7.48
CA SER A 85 11.69 -10.52 -7.94
C SER A 85 10.22 -10.75 -7.58
N GLN A 86 9.79 -10.30 -6.39
CA GLN A 86 8.38 -10.31 -5.97
C GLN A 86 7.56 -9.29 -6.78
N ALA A 87 8.11 -8.09 -6.97
CA ALA A 87 7.48 -7.03 -7.74
C ALA A 87 7.14 -7.45 -9.18
N VAL A 88 8.01 -8.23 -9.85
CA VAL A 88 7.72 -8.81 -11.18
C VAL A 88 6.40 -9.59 -11.15
N GLY A 89 6.20 -10.46 -10.15
CA GLY A 89 4.97 -11.25 -10.01
C GLY A 89 3.74 -10.36 -9.85
N VAL A 90 3.79 -9.37 -8.97
CA VAL A 90 2.66 -8.45 -8.74
C VAL A 90 2.33 -7.65 -10.00
N ILE A 91 3.34 -7.15 -10.71
CA ILE A 91 3.20 -6.40 -11.97
C ILE A 91 2.53 -7.28 -13.05
N MET A 92 2.99 -8.52 -13.21
CA MET A 92 2.37 -9.49 -14.12
C MET A 92 0.90 -9.75 -13.76
N GLY A 93 0.62 -9.96 -12.46
CA GLY A 93 -0.74 -10.13 -11.94
C GLY A 93 -1.62 -8.90 -12.16
N ALA A 94 -1.09 -7.70 -11.97
CA ALA A 94 -1.84 -6.46 -12.19
C ALA A 94 -2.31 -6.32 -13.65
N ASN A 95 -1.49 -6.72 -14.62
CA ASN A 95 -1.88 -6.74 -16.02
C ASN A 95 -3.03 -7.74 -16.30
N ILE A 96 -3.00 -8.93 -15.67
CA ILE A 96 -4.12 -9.89 -15.76
C ILE A 96 -5.38 -9.30 -15.10
N GLY A 97 -5.25 -8.70 -13.90
CA GLY A 97 -6.36 -8.11 -13.15
C GLY A 97 -7.11 -7.01 -13.91
N THR A 98 -6.41 -6.25 -14.75
CA THR A 98 -7.00 -5.22 -15.62
C THR A 98 -8.03 -5.79 -16.59
N THR A 99 -7.87 -7.03 -17.04
CA THR A 99 -8.79 -7.65 -17.98
C THR A 99 -10.20 -7.83 -17.44
N ILE A 100 -10.36 -7.88 -16.11
CA ILE A 100 -11.67 -7.98 -15.44
C ILE A 100 -12.54 -6.77 -15.77
N THR A 101 -11.95 -5.56 -15.87
CA THR A 101 -12.71 -4.37 -16.29
C THR A 101 -13.23 -4.52 -17.72
N ALA A 102 -12.42 -5.07 -18.64
CA ALA A 102 -12.88 -5.32 -20.01
C ALA A 102 -14.06 -6.31 -20.06
N TRP A 103 -14.03 -7.35 -19.21
CA TRP A 103 -15.14 -8.29 -19.07
C TRP A 103 -16.40 -7.64 -18.49
N LEU A 104 -16.27 -6.74 -17.53
CA LEU A 104 -17.41 -5.97 -17.01
C LEU A 104 -18.08 -5.17 -18.13
N VAL A 105 -17.30 -4.45 -18.93
CA VAL A 105 -17.83 -3.67 -20.07
C VAL A 105 -18.50 -4.56 -21.09
N SER A 106 -17.93 -5.74 -21.39
CA SER A 106 -18.48 -6.67 -22.39
C SER A 106 -19.79 -7.34 -21.97
N LEU A 107 -20.22 -7.22 -20.70
CA LEU A 107 -21.52 -7.73 -20.24
C LEU A 107 -22.69 -7.15 -21.02
N SER A 108 -22.56 -5.94 -21.56
CA SER A 108 -23.59 -5.31 -22.43
C SER A 108 -23.90 -6.09 -23.70
N GLU A 109 -23.02 -6.98 -24.16
CA GLU A 109 -23.24 -7.82 -25.37
C GLU A 109 -23.81 -9.21 -25.07
N PHE A 110 -23.98 -9.62 -23.79
CA PHE A 110 -24.49 -10.94 -23.42
C PHE A 110 -26.03 -11.10 -23.51
N GLY A 111 -26.65 -10.47 -24.50
CA GLY A 111 -28.10 -10.57 -24.78
C GLY A 111 -28.96 -9.68 -23.85
N SER A 112 -30.21 -9.45 -24.25
CA SER A 112 -31.09 -8.47 -23.60
C SER A 112 -31.39 -8.75 -22.13
N PHE A 113 -31.38 -10.01 -21.70
CA PHE A 113 -31.66 -10.40 -20.31
C PHE A 113 -30.47 -10.20 -19.37
N LEU A 114 -29.24 -10.30 -19.88
CA LEU A 114 -28.01 -10.09 -19.09
C LEU A 114 -27.40 -8.71 -19.31
N ASN A 115 -28.01 -7.88 -20.17
CA ASN A 115 -27.51 -6.54 -20.43
C ASN A 115 -27.64 -5.63 -19.21
N PRO A 116 -26.52 -5.20 -18.58
CA PRO A 116 -26.56 -4.36 -17.39
C PRO A 116 -27.21 -2.98 -17.64
N GLU A 117 -27.18 -2.47 -18.87
CA GLU A 117 -27.81 -1.18 -19.21
C GLU A 117 -29.31 -1.19 -18.91
N PHE A 118 -29.98 -2.34 -19.10
CA PHE A 118 -31.41 -2.50 -18.77
C PHE A 118 -31.65 -2.36 -17.26
N TYR A 119 -30.77 -2.90 -16.43
CA TYR A 119 -30.92 -2.88 -14.97
C TYR A 119 -30.29 -1.66 -14.31
N ALA A 120 -29.44 -0.91 -15.02
CA ALA A 120 -28.69 0.20 -14.47
C ALA A 120 -29.56 1.25 -13.75
N PRO A 121 -30.73 1.71 -14.29
CA PRO A 121 -31.59 2.66 -13.57
C PRO A 121 -32.14 2.09 -12.26
N LEU A 122 -32.50 0.80 -12.24
CA LEU A 122 -33.00 0.12 -11.05
C LEU A 122 -31.88 -0.01 -10.00
N LEU A 123 -30.69 -0.44 -10.41
CA LEU A 123 -29.52 -0.58 -9.54
C LEU A 123 -29.09 0.77 -8.94
N LEU A 124 -29.15 1.84 -9.75
CA LEU A 124 -28.92 3.21 -9.30
C LEU A 124 -29.89 3.59 -8.18
N GLY A 125 -31.19 3.35 -8.40
CA GLY A 125 -32.23 3.60 -7.41
C GLY A 125 -32.00 2.80 -6.12
N ILE A 126 -31.82 1.49 -6.21
CA ILE A 126 -31.57 0.62 -5.06
C ILE A 126 -30.30 1.08 -4.32
N GLY A 127 -29.21 1.34 -5.02
CA GLY A 127 -27.96 1.80 -4.44
C GLY A 127 -28.14 3.12 -3.68
N ALA A 128 -28.84 4.09 -4.28
CA ALA A 128 -29.16 5.37 -3.64
C ALA A 128 -29.96 5.20 -2.35
N PHE A 129 -31.03 4.39 -2.37
CA PHE A 129 -31.80 4.08 -1.16
C PHE A 129 -30.96 3.39 -0.09
N VAL A 130 -30.10 2.44 -0.49
CA VAL A 130 -29.21 1.77 0.46
C VAL A 130 -28.25 2.76 1.12
N ILE A 131 -27.64 3.68 0.37
CA ILE A 131 -26.73 4.69 0.95
C ILE A 131 -27.48 5.62 1.92
N LEU A 132 -28.68 6.08 1.53
CA LEU A 132 -29.44 7.05 2.33
C LEU A 132 -30.02 6.47 3.62
N PHE A 133 -30.43 5.21 3.62
CA PHE A 133 -31.19 4.61 4.73
C PHE A 133 -30.46 3.51 5.50
N ALA A 134 -29.35 2.97 4.98
CA ALA A 134 -28.60 1.95 5.70
C ALA A 134 -27.78 2.55 6.85
N LYS A 135 -27.86 1.89 8.01
CA LYS A 135 -27.08 2.26 9.21
C LYS A 135 -25.70 1.59 9.26
N SER A 136 -25.48 0.56 8.48
CA SER A 136 -24.23 -0.22 8.47
C SER A 136 -23.37 0.18 7.29
N ASP A 137 -22.07 0.46 7.56
CA ASP A 137 -21.10 0.84 6.54
C ASP A 137 -20.95 -0.21 5.45
N LYS A 138 -20.97 -1.51 5.81
CA LYS A 138 -20.95 -2.60 4.82
C LYS A 138 -22.11 -2.51 3.83
N LYS A 139 -23.30 -2.09 4.29
CA LYS A 139 -24.46 -1.91 3.40
C LYS A 139 -24.28 -0.66 2.53
N LYS A 140 -23.75 0.43 3.09
CA LYS A 140 -23.44 1.65 2.31
C LYS A 140 -22.43 1.35 1.22
N GLN A 141 -21.37 0.58 1.51
CA GLN A 141 -20.37 0.13 0.53
C GLN A 141 -21.01 -0.69 -0.61
N ILE A 142 -21.97 -1.57 -0.30
CA ILE A 142 -22.74 -2.27 -1.33
C ILE A 142 -23.56 -1.27 -2.17
N GLY A 143 -24.13 -0.25 -1.55
CA GLY A 143 -24.83 0.84 -2.23
C GLY A 143 -23.90 1.58 -3.20
N GLU A 144 -22.68 1.91 -2.80
CA GLU A 144 -21.67 2.52 -3.65
C GLU A 144 -21.30 1.63 -4.84
N ILE A 145 -21.10 0.33 -4.63
CA ILE A 145 -20.83 -0.62 -5.72
C ILE A 145 -21.99 -0.63 -6.72
N LEU A 146 -23.24 -0.66 -6.26
CA LEU A 146 -24.43 -0.65 -7.14
C LEU A 146 -24.56 0.65 -7.91
N ILE A 147 -24.35 1.80 -7.27
CA ILE A 147 -24.38 3.11 -7.93
C ILE A 147 -23.25 3.20 -8.96
N GLY A 148 -22.01 2.85 -8.56
CA GLY A 148 -20.86 2.90 -9.45
C GLY A 148 -21.04 2.01 -10.69
N PHE A 149 -21.51 0.79 -10.49
CA PHE A 149 -21.85 -0.13 -11.59
C PHE A 149 -22.94 0.45 -12.51
N ALA A 150 -24.01 0.98 -11.94
CA ALA A 150 -25.09 1.57 -12.72
C ALA A 150 -24.64 2.79 -13.55
N VAL A 151 -23.92 3.73 -12.92
CA VAL A 151 -23.42 4.94 -13.58
C VAL A 151 -22.40 4.59 -14.68
N LEU A 152 -21.57 3.56 -14.48
CA LEU A 152 -20.65 3.05 -15.48
C LEU A 152 -21.41 2.63 -16.75
N PHE A 153 -22.47 1.82 -16.63
CA PHE A 153 -23.22 1.33 -17.79
C PHE A 153 -24.11 2.41 -18.43
N ILE A 154 -24.66 3.33 -17.64
CA ILE A 154 -25.34 4.51 -18.18
C ILE A 154 -24.35 5.34 -19.02
N GLY A 155 -23.14 5.57 -18.52
CA GLY A 155 -22.10 6.26 -19.27
C GLY A 155 -21.69 5.56 -20.55
N LEU A 156 -21.58 4.22 -20.50
CA LEU A 156 -21.29 3.39 -21.68
C LEU A 156 -22.38 3.51 -22.76
N SER A 157 -23.66 3.47 -22.33
CA SER A 157 -24.81 3.67 -23.24
C SER A 157 -24.78 5.05 -23.89
N PHE A 158 -24.52 6.11 -23.12
CA PHE A 158 -24.37 7.47 -23.66
C PHE A 158 -23.24 7.58 -24.68
N MET A 159 -22.09 6.94 -24.43
CA MET A 159 -20.98 6.91 -25.39
C MET A 159 -21.39 6.17 -26.67
N SER A 160 -22.06 5.00 -26.53
CA SER A 160 -22.50 4.19 -27.65
C SER A 160 -23.54 4.93 -28.52
N ASP A 161 -24.55 5.53 -27.90
CA ASP A 161 -25.58 6.28 -28.60
C ASP A 161 -25.04 7.51 -29.31
N ALA A 162 -24.04 8.18 -28.75
CA ALA A 162 -23.36 9.32 -29.38
C ALA A 162 -22.61 8.92 -30.65
N ILE A 163 -22.03 7.71 -30.68
CA ILE A 163 -21.24 7.21 -31.85
C ILE A 163 -22.10 6.51 -32.90
N LYS A 164 -23.18 5.86 -32.50
CA LYS A 164 -24.05 5.06 -33.36
C LYS A 164 -24.46 5.73 -34.69
N PRO A 165 -24.82 7.04 -34.73
CA PRO A 165 -25.15 7.73 -35.99
C PRO A 165 -23.97 7.84 -36.96
N TYR A 166 -22.74 7.73 -36.47
CA TYR A 166 -21.52 7.88 -37.26
C TYR A 166 -20.86 6.54 -37.63
N ARG A 167 -21.52 5.42 -37.35
CA ARG A 167 -21.02 4.07 -37.62
C ARG A 167 -20.54 3.91 -39.07
N ASP A 168 -21.32 4.41 -40.00
CA ASP A 168 -21.04 4.29 -41.44
C ASP A 168 -20.27 5.51 -41.99
N SER A 169 -19.76 6.38 -41.10
CA SER A 169 -19.00 7.55 -41.51
C SER A 169 -17.67 7.17 -42.15
N PRO A 170 -17.36 7.73 -43.35
CA PRO A 170 -16.07 7.50 -43.99
C PRO A 170 -14.85 7.85 -43.13
N ILE A 171 -15.00 8.77 -42.17
CA ILE A 171 -13.93 9.17 -41.28
C ILE A 171 -13.49 8.00 -40.39
N PHE A 172 -14.43 7.32 -39.72
CA PHE A 172 -14.12 6.16 -38.88
C PHE A 172 -13.65 4.96 -39.72
N SER A 173 -14.37 4.65 -40.81
CA SER A 173 -14.00 3.55 -41.72
C SER A 173 -12.57 3.72 -42.26
N ASN A 174 -12.22 4.92 -42.72
CA ASN A 174 -10.87 5.22 -43.21
C ASN A 174 -9.83 5.15 -42.08
N ALA A 175 -10.11 5.74 -40.92
CA ALA A 175 -9.19 5.71 -39.77
C ALA A 175 -8.85 4.27 -39.34
N PHE A 176 -9.86 3.42 -39.12
CA PHE A 176 -9.64 2.01 -38.74
C PHE A 176 -9.05 1.16 -39.85
N THR A 177 -9.31 1.51 -41.12
CA THR A 177 -8.66 0.88 -42.28
C THR A 177 -7.15 1.21 -42.29
N VAL A 178 -6.78 2.47 -42.06
CA VAL A 178 -5.38 2.91 -41.99
C VAL A 178 -4.68 2.24 -40.83
N LEU A 179 -5.30 2.21 -39.64
CA LEU A 179 -4.77 1.56 -38.45
C LEU A 179 -4.62 0.04 -38.65
N GLY A 180 -5.57 -0.60 -39.30
CA GLY A 180 -5.50 -2.04 -39.64
C GLY A 180 -4.39 -2.38 -40.64
N LYS A 181 -4.05 -1.44 -41.57
CA LYS A 181 -2.96 -1.62 -42.53
C LYS A 181 -1.57 -1.35 -41.91
N ASN A 182 -1.50 -0.55 -40.85
CA ASN A 182 -0.25 -0.18 -40.24
C ASN A 182 -0.24 -0.55 -38.72
N PRO A 183 0.23 -1.75 -38.38
CA PRO A 183 0.26 -2.22 -36.99
C PRO A 183 1.01 -1.30 -36.04
N LEU A 184 2.12 -0.71 -36.49
CA LEU A 184 2.91 0.19 -35.65
C LEU A 184 2.15 1.48 -35.33
N LEU A 185 1.40 2.02 -36.28
CA LEU A 185 0.56 3.19 -36.07
C LEU A 185 -0.60 2.86 -35.12
N ALA A 186 -1.18 1.69 -35.21
CA ALA A 186 -2.25 1.25 -34.30
C ALA A 186 -1.73 1.07 -32.88
N ILE A 187 -0.56 0.44 -32.69
CA ILE A 187 0.11 0.33 -31.38
C ILE A 187 0.41 1.73 -30.83
N LEU A 188 0.98 2.61 -31.64
CA LEU A 188 1.29 3.98 -31.22
C LEU A 188 0.01 4.74 -30.81
N THR A 189 -1.07 4.60 -31.56
CA THR A 189 -2.37 5.21 -31.23
C THR A 189 -2.87 4.73 -29.87
N GLY A 190 -2.90 3.41 -29.63
CA GLY A 190 -3.28 2.85 -28.33
C GLY A 190 -2.38 3.33 -27.20
N THR A 191 -1.06 3.38 -27.43
CA THR A 191 -0.08 3.85 -26.47
C THR A 191 -0.31 5.32 -26.08
N VAL A 192 -0.42 6.20 -27.08
CA VAL A 192 -0.57 7.65 -26.86
C VAL A 192 -1.91 7.96 -26.18
N VAL A 193 -3.00 7.38 -26.65
CA VAL A 193 -4.33 7.59 -26.05
C VAL A 193 -4.33 7.17 -24.58
N THR A 194 -3.80 5.98 -24.28
CA THR A 194 -3.76 5.49 -22.89
C THR A 194 -2.80 6.31 -22.01
N ALA A 195 -1.67 6.73 -22.56
CA ALA A 195 -0.71 7.59 -21.84
C ALA A 195 -1.29 8.98 -21.49
N ILE A 196 -2.13 9.55 -22.38
CA ILE A 196 -2.82 10.83 -22.13
C ILE A 196 -3.92 10.65 -21.10
N ILE A 197 -4.77 9.62 -21.25
CA ILE A 197 -5.90 9.35 -20.34
C ILE A 197 -5.38 8.83 -18.99
N GLN A 198 -4.20 8.22 -18.93
CA GLN A 198 -3.59 7.54 -17.77
C GLN A 198 -4.48 6.43 -17.16
N SER A 199 -5.41 5.89 -17.93
CA SER A 199 -6.32 4.82 -17.58
C SER A 199 -6.49 3.84 -18.72
N SER A 200 -5.94 2.63 -18.55
CA SER A 200 -6.12 1.54 -19.53
C SER A 200 -7.56 1.08 -19.59
N SER A 201 -8.25 1.02 -18.45
CA SER A 201 -9.66 0.63 -18.39
C SER A 201 -10.54 1.59 -19.19
N ALA A 202 -10.29 2.91 -19.09
CA ALA A 202 -10.99 3.92 -19.90
C ALA A 202 -10.68 3.76 -21.39
N SER A 203 -9.41 3.60 -21.72
CA SER A 203 -8.98 3.43 -23.14
C SER A 203 -9.57 2.17 -23.77
N VAL A 204 -9.59 1.05 -23.03
CA VAL A 204 -10.23 -0.20 -23.47
C VAL A 204 -11.75 -0.01 -23.59
N GLY A 205 -12.40 0.64 -22.63
CA GLY A 205 -13.84 0.94 -22.68
C GLY A 205 -14.23 1.77 -23.90
N ILE A 206 -13.42 2.77 -24.29
CA ILE A 206 -13.61 3.52 -25.55
C ILE A 206 -13.53 2.59 -26.75
N LEU A 207 -12.50 1.74 -26.82
CA LEU A 207 -12.32 0.80 -27.92
C LEU A 207 -13.48 -0.20 -27.98
N GLN A 208 -13.96 -0.70 -26.84
CA GLN A 208 -15.10 -1.61 -26.75
C GLN A 208 -16.40 -0.92 -27.20
N THR A 209 -16.62 0.35 -26.84
CA THR A 209 -17.76 1.14 -27.31
C THR A 209 -17.77 1.26 -28.84
N LEU A 210 -16.62 1.49 -29.46
CA LEU A 210 -16.47 1.52 -30.90
C LEU A 210 -16.73 0.14 -31.53
N ALA A 211 -16.27 -0.93 -30.86
CA ALA A 211 -16.47 -2.31 -31.31
C ALA A 211 -17.95 -2.73 -31.23
N MET A 212 -18.67 -2.39 -30.16
CA MET A 212 -20.12 -2.62 -30.01
C MET A 212 -20.93 -1.99 -31.15
N ASN A 213 -20.45 -0.87 -31.68
CA ASN A 213 -21.07 -0.21 -32.84
C ASN A 213 -20.58 -0.77 -34.18
N GLY A 214 -19.78 -1.85 -34.22
CA GLY A 214 -19.30 -2.52 -35.41
C GLY A 214 -18.31 -1.70 -36.25
N ILE A 215 -17.65 -0.70 -35.65
CA ILE A 215 -16.74 0.23 -36.34
C ILE A 215 -15.32 -0.36 -36.45
N VAL A 216 -14.95 -1.27 -35.57
CA VAL A 216 -13.57 -1.74 -35.37
C VAL A 216 -13.40 -3.14 -35.96
N ASN A 217 -12.33 -3.37 -36.71
CA ASN A 217 -11.96 -4.71 -37.21
C ASN A 217 -10.87 -5.35 -36.33
N TRP A 218 -10.69 -6.68 -36.46
CA TRP A 218 -9.71 -7.45 -35.69
C TRP A 218 -8.28 -6.87 -35.78
N LYS A 219 -7.83 -6.50 -37.00
CA LYS A 219 -6.47 -5.96 -37.16
C LYS A 219 -6.24 -4.70 -36.36
N SER A 220 -7.16 -3.73 -36.45
CA SER A 220 -7.00 -2.46 -35.73
C SER A 220 -7.15 -2.65 -34.22
N ALA A 221 -8.17 -3.38 -33.75
CA ALA A 221 -8.42 -3.58 -32.34
C ALA A 221 -7.28 -4.28 -31.61
N VAL A 222 -6.76 -5.37 -32.21
CA VAL A 222 -5.64 -6.13 -31.64
C VAL A 222 -4.41 -5.24 -31.40
N PHE A 223 -3.98 -4.51 -32.43
CA PHE A 223 -2.78 -3.67 -32.33
C PHE A 223 -2.99 -2.44 -31.43
N ILE A 224 -4.22 -1.86 -31.44
CA ILE A 224 -4.57 -0.79 -30.48
C ILE A 224 -4.49 -1.32 -29.03
N THR A 225 -5.05 -2.51 -28.75
CA THR A 225 -5.02 -3.14 -27.42
C THR A 225 -3.59 -3.39 -26.94
N LEU A 226 -2.70 -3.87 -27.82
CA LEU A 226 -1.28 -4.01 -27.50
C LEU A 226 -0.65 -2.66 -27.12
N GLY A 227 -0.99 -1.61 -27.85
CA GLY A 227 -0.56 -0.25 -27.54
C GLY A 227 -1.11 0.28 -26.21
N GLN A 228 -2.37 -0.02 -25.89
CA GLN A 228 -2.99 0.39 -24.63
C GLN A 228 -2.24 -0.18 -23.41
N ASN A 229 -1.78 -1.42 -23.49
CA ASN A 229 -0.96 -2.02 -22.42
C ASN A 229 0.39 -1.31 -22.28
N ILE A 230 1.07 -0.92 -23.36
CA ILE A 230 2.30 -0.13 -23.29
C ILE A 230 2.01 1.25 -22.67
N GLY A 231 0.94 1.91 -23.07
CA GLY A 231 0.54 3.23 -22.58
C GLY A 231 0.29 3.26 -21.07
N THR A 232 -0.18 2.16 -20.48
CA THR A 232 -0.37 2.01 -19.03
C THR A 232 0.94 2.15 -18.25
N CYS A 233 2.09 1.86 -18.86
CA CYS A 233 3.39 1.93 -18.20
C CYS A 233 3.83 3.37 -17.88
N VAL A 234 3.26 4.37 -18.57
CA VAL A 234 3.64 5.78 -18.40
C VAL A 234 3.42 6.23 -16.95
N THR A 235 2.33 5.82 -16.31
CA THR A 235 2.05 6.18 -14.90
C THR A 235 3.10 5.61 -13.94
N ALA A 236 3.51 4.35 -14.12
CA ALA A 236 4.56 3.73 -13.33
C ALA A 236 5.93 4.38 -13.58
N LEU A 237 6.25 4.75 -14.84
CA LEU A 237 7.48 5.46 -15.18
C LEU A 237 7.54 6.85 -14.54
N LEU A 238 6.44 7.62 -14.60
CA LEU A 238 6.34 8.93 -13.95
C LEU A 238 6.52 8.80 -12.44
N SER A 239 5.86 7.81 -11.82
CA SER A 239 6.05 7.49 -10.41
C SER A 239 7.51 7.12 -10.10
N GLY A 240 8.19 6.41 -11.00
CA GLY A 240 9.59 6.04 -10.84
C GLY A 240 10.56 7.22 -10.83
N VAL A 241 10.22 8.39 -11.42
CA VAL A 241 11.16 9.53 -11.55
C VAL A 241 11.66 10.00 -10.18
N GLY A 242 10.81 10.11 -9.17
CA GLY A 242 11.16 10.53 -7.82
C GLY A 242 11.56 9.39 -6.87
N SER A 243 11.64 8.13 -7.35
CA SER A 243 11.98 6.98 -6.51
C SER A 243 13.49 6.67 -6.50
N GLY A 244 13.91 5.85 -5.53
CA GLY A 244 15.23 5.21 -5.53
C GLY A 244 15.43 4.29 -6.75
N ARG A 245 16.61 3.70 -6.85
CA ARG A 245 17.00 2.86 -8.02
C ARG A 245 16.08 1.65 -8.21
N ASN A 246 15.73 0.94 -7.14
CA ASN A 246 14.86 -0.23 -7.25
C ASN A 246 13.42 0.13 -7.60
N GLY A 247 12.89 1.26 -7.13
CA GLY A 247 11.60 1.78 -7.59
C GLY A 247 11.61 2.09 -9.09
N LYS A 248 12.67 2.74 -9.60
CA LYS A 248 12.87 2.95 -11.05
C LYS A 248 12.96 1.64 -11.83
N ARG A 249 13.69 0.64 -11.30
CA ARG A 249 13.78 -0.69 -11.90
C ARG A 249 12.44 -1.39 -11.96
N ALA A 250 11.61 -1.28 -10.92
CA ALA A 250 10.26 -1.82 -10.92
C ALA A 250 9.39 -1.20 -12.03
N ALA A 251 9.45 0.13 -12.21
CA ALA A 251 8.76 0.82 -13.31
C ALA A 251 9.28 0.38 -14.69
N VAL A 252 10.59 0.19 -14.84
CA VAL A 252 11.21 -0.32 -16.08
C VAL A 252 10.80 -1.78 -16.35
N ILE A 253 10.69 -2.62 -15.32
CA ILE A 253 10.20 -4.00 -15.45
C ILE A 253 8.77 -4.01 -16.01
N HIS A 254 7.89 -3.12 -15.53
CA HIS A 254 6.54 -2.99 -16.06
C HIS A 254 6.53 -2.63 -17.55
N LEU A 255 7.38 -1.67 -17.96
CA LEU A 255 7.54 -1.32 -19.38
C LEU A 255 8.08 -2.50 -20.18
N LEU A 256 9.14 -3.18 -19.72
CA LEU A 256 9.75 -4.31 -20.41
C LEU A 256 8.74 -5.44 -20.63
N PHE A 257 7.96 -5.79 -19.61
CA PHE A 257 6.92 -6.81 -19.71
C PHE A 257 5.92 -6.49 -20.83
N ASN A 258 5.39 -5.27 -20.85
CA ASN A 258 4.38 -4.86 -21.82
C ASN A 258 4.96 -4.70 -23.24
N VAL A 259 6.16 -4.15 -23.39
CA VAL A 259 6.83 -3.99 -24.70
C VAL A 259 7.20 -5.35 -25.28
N ILE A 260 7.82 -6.24 -24.50
CA ILE A 260 8.17 -7.59 -24.97
C ILE A 260 6.91 -8.36 -25.35
N GLY A 261 5.87 -8.30 -24.49
CA GLY A 261 4.59 -8.92 -24.77
C GLY A 261 3.95 -8.40 -26.06
N ALA A 262 3.91 -7.07 -26.25
CA ALA A 262 3.37 -6.45 -27.44
C ALA A 262 4.15 -6.82 -28.70
N VAL A 263 5.46 -6.94 -28.64
CA VAL A 263 6.30 -7.39 -29.77
C VAL A 263 5.99 -8.86 -30.12
N LEU A 264 5.99 -9.75 -29.13
CA LEU A 264 5.74 -11.18 -29.33
C LEU A 264 4.34 -11.42 -29.93
N PHE A 265 3.31 -10.86 -29.30
CA PHE A 265 1.93 -10.98 -29.81
C PHE A 265 1.69 -10.20 -31.09
N GLY A 266 2.29 -9.02 -31.22
CA GLY A 266 2.18 -8.20 -32.42
C GLY A 266 2.70 -8.94 -33.65
N VAL A 267 3.87 -9.58 -33.56
CA VAL A 267 4.44 -10.40 -34.62
C VAL A 267 3.55 -11.62 -34.90
N ALA A 268 3.14 -12.34 -33.84
CA ALA A 268 2.28 -13.52 -34.01
C ALA A 268 0.95 -13.18 -34.71
N MET A 269 0.26 -12.13 -34.24
CA MET A 269 -1.01 -11.70 -34.82
C MET A 269 -0.85 -11.13 -36.21
N TYR A 270 0.26 -10.42 -36.48
CA TYR A 270 0.58 -9.94 -37.82
C TYR A 270 0.68 -11.11 -38.83
N VAL A 271 1.43 -12.16 -38.47
CA VAL A 271 1.58 -13.36 -39.28
C VAL A 271 0.23 -14.08 -39.46
N LEU A 272 -0.56 -14.21 -38.37
CA LEU A 272 -1.90 -14.81 -38.44
C LEU A 272 -2.82 -14.04 -39.39
N PHE A 273 -2.79 -12.73 -39.38
CA PHE A 273 -3.60 -11.90 -40.29
C PHE A 273 -3.09 -11.87 -41.73
N LEU A 274 -1.84 -12.24 -41.99
CA LEU A 274 -1.34 -12.51 -43.34
C LEU A 274 -1.88 -13.85 -43.88
N ILE A 275 -1.96 -14.87 -43.00
CA ILE A 275 -2.48 -16.20 -43.37
C ILE A 275 -4.02 -16.18 -43.50
N PHE A 276 -4.69 -15.45 -42.59
CA PHE A 276 -6.16 -15.34 -42.56
C PHE A 276 -6.64 -13.88 -42.70
N PRO A 277 -6.48 -13.27 -43.91
CA PRO A 277 -6.79 -11.86 -44.11
C PRO A 277 -8.26 -11.51 -43.91
N ALA A 278 -9.17 -12.44 -44.23
CA ALA A 278 -10.62 -12.26 -44.06
C ALA A 278 -10.98 -12.13 -42.55
N TRP A 279 -10.37 -12.93 -41.68
CA TRP A 279 -10.56 -12.80 -40.24
C TRP A 279 -10.06 -11.44 -39.73
N GLY A 280 -8.86 -11.02 -40.12
CA GLY A 280 -8.35 -9.72 -39.74
C GLY A 280 -9.19 -8.53 -40.18
N ALA A 281 -9.93 -8.66 -41.30
CA ALA A 281 -10.82 -7.63 -41.84
C ALA A 281 -12.24 -7.68 -41.26
N SER A 282 -12.65 -8.78 -40.63
CA SER A 282 -13.96 -8.89 -39.97
C SER A 282 -14.09 -7.96 -38.78
N THR A 283 -15.32 -7.60 -38.45
CA THR A 283 -15.61 -6.78 -37.25
C THR A 283 -15.27 -7.54 -35.97
N MET A 284 -14.73 -6.85 -35.01
CA MET A 284 -14.43 -7.35 -33.66
C MET A 284 -15.45 -6.76 -32.68
N ASN A 285 -16.06 -7.57 -31.85
CA ASN A 285 -17.00 -7.12 -30.81
C ASN A 285 -16.30 -6.88 -29.46
N SER A 286 -17.05 -6.39 -28.49
CA SER A 286 -16.50 -6.08 -27.16
C SER A 286 -16.03 -7.34 -26.39
N VAL A 287 -16.75 -8.46 -26.55
CA VAL A 287 -16.38 -9.76 -25.94
C VAL A 287 -15.07 -10.27 -26.53
N ASP A 288 -14.90 -10.17 -27.85
CA ASP A 288 -13.66 -10.57 -28.53
C ASP A 288 -12.46 -9.76 -28.03
N ILE A 289 -12.63 -8.44 -27.78
CA ILE A 289 -11.60 -7.60 -27.19
C ILE A 289 -11.23 -8.11 -25.79
N SER A 290 -12.22 -8.44 -24.96
CA SER A 290 -12.00 -8.96 -23.61
C SER A 290 -11.27 -10.31 -23.62
N ILE A 291 -11.65 -11.21 -24.53
CA ILE A 291 -10.96 -12.50 -24.74
C ILE A 291 -9.52 -12.25 -25.17
N PHE A 292 -9.30 -11.44 -26.20
CA PHE A 292 -7.95 -11.15 -26.69
C PHE A 292 -7.08 -10.53 -25.59
N HIS A 293 -7.60 -9.54 -24.86
CA HIS A 293 -6.88 -8.86 -23.79
C HIS A 293 -6.50 -9.84 -22.67
N THR A 294 -7.40 -10.77 -22.31
CA THR A 294 -7.15 -11.79 -21.28
C THR A 294 -6.12 -12.81 -21.75
N VAL A 295 -6.30 -13.37 -22.96
CA VAL A 295 -5.37 -14.34 -23.55
C VAL A 295 -3.97 -13.73 -23.68
N PHE A 296 -3.88 -12.49 -24.15
CA PHE A 296 -2.63 -11.76 -24.26
C PHE A 296 -1.92 -11.67 -22.90
N ASN A 297 -2.57 -11.15 -21.86
CA ASN A 297 -1.93 -10.94 -20.56
C ASN A 297 -1.58 -12.24 -19.84
N ILE A 298 -2.44 -13.26 -19.89
CA ILE A 298 -2.16 -14.58 -19.30
C ILE A 298 -0.99 -15.25 -20.03
N THR A 299 -0.99 -15.25 -21.36
CA THR A 299 0.07 -15.90 -22.14
C THR A 299 1.40 -15.16 -21.97
N CYS A 300 1.41 -13.82 -21.99
CA CYS A 300 2.61 -13.04 -21.69
C CYS A 300 3.17 -13.35 -20.30
N THR A 301 2.29 -13.46 -19.29
CA THR A 301 2.69 -13.84 -17.95
C THR A 301 3.29 -15.25 -17.94
N ALA A 302 2.62 -16.24 -18.54
CA ALA A 302 3.10 -17.62 -18.59
C ALA A 302 4.46 -17.76 -19.32
N VAL A 303 4.63 -17.03 -20.44
CA VAL A 303 5.88 -17.04 -21.22
C VAL A 303 7.01 -16.31 -20.52
N LEU A 304 6.74 -15.17 -19.89
CA LEU A 304 7.79 -14.31 -19.28
C LEU A 304 8.10 -14.66 -17.83
N LEU A 305 7.22 -15.36 -17.12
CA LEU A 305 7.45 -15.77 -15.72
C LEU A 305 8.75 -16.57 -15.51
N PRO A 306 9.10 -17.57 -16.35
CA PRO A 306 10.39 -18.26 -16.23
C PRO A 306 11.60 -17.33 -16.42
N PHE A 307 11.40 -16.19 -17.07
CA PHE A 307 12.43 -15.19 -17.35
C PHE A 307 12.37 -13.98 -16.41
N ALA A 308 11.64 -14.07 -15.30
CA ALA A 308 11.48 -12.97 -14.34
C ALA A 308 12.84 -12.39 -13.87
N GLU A 309 13.81 -13.28 -13.54
CA GLU A 309 15.16 -12.84 -13.16
C GLU A 309 15.91 -12.13 -14.29
N LYS A 310 15.65 -12.49 -15.55
CA LYS A 310 16.22 -11.77 -16.69
C LYS A 310 15.61 -10.38 -16.83
N LEU A 311 14.31 -10.22 -16.56
CA LEU A 311 13.68 -8.90 -16.53
C LEU A 311 14.29 -8.01 -15.44
N VAL A 312 14.52 -8.57 -14.24
CA VAL A 312 15.24 -7.88 -13.15
C VAL A 312 16.66 -7.52 -13.57
N TRP A 313 17.40 -8.45 -14.16
CA TRP A 313 18.75 -8.19 -14.64
C TRP A 313 18.81 -7.10 -15.72
N VAL A 314 17.90 -7.13 -16.72
CA VAL A 314 17.81 -6.11 -17.77
C VAL A 314 17.47 -4.75 -17.16
N SER A 315 16.52 -4.70 -16.22
CA SER A 315 16.19 -3.44 -15.53
C SER A 315 17.38 -2.85 -14.78
N GLY A 316 18.22 -3.70 -14.19
CA GLY A 316 19.49 -3.30 -13.57
C GLY A 316 20.52 -2.73 -14.55
N LYS A 317 20.52 -3.21 -15.80
CA LYS A 317 21.37 -2.65 -16.87
C LYS A 317 20.85 -1.30 -17.37
N LEU A 318 19.52 -1.14 -17.48
CA LEU A 318 18.89 0.11 -17.92
C LEU A 318 18.90 1.19 -16.83
N VAL A 319 18.86 0.79 -15.56
CA VAL A 319 19.01 1.66 -14.40
C VAL A 319 20.23 1.20 -13.60
N PRO A 320 21.45 1.61 -14.02
CA PRO A 320 22.70 1.13 -13.43
C PRO A 320 22.93 1.69 -12.02
N GLY A 321 23.83 1.03 -11.29
CA GLY A 321 24.24 1.37 -9.92
C GLY A 321 23.72 0.38 -8.91
N THR A 322 24.43 0.25 -7.79
CA THR A 322 23.97 -0.42 -6.58
C THR A 322 23.01 0.51 -5.85
N GLU A 323 21.98 0.00 -5.19
CA GLU A 323 21.36 0.76 -4.11
C GLU A 323 22.43 0.98 -3.04
N GLU A 324 22.41 2.14 -2.45
CA GLU A 324 23.03 2.30 -1.15
C GLU A 324 22.32 1.27 -0.27
N THR A 325 23.04 0.24 0.15
CA THR A 325 22.53 -0.70 1.16
C THR A 325 22.19 0.11 2.40
N GLU A 326 21.22 -0.35 3.18
CA GLU A 326 20.86 0.32 4.45
C GLU A 326 22.10 0.54 5.33
N ASP A 327 23.11 -0.32 5.18
CA ASP A 327 24.43 -0.19 5.84
C ASP A 327 25.34 0.90 5.26
N GLU A 328 25.19 1.26 3.97
CA GLU A 328 25.96 2.34 3.32
C GLU A 328 25.32 3.73 3.48
N LEU A 329 24.06 3.79 3.96
CA LEU A 329 23.48 5.02 4.48
C LEU A 329 24.13 5.27 5.86
N GLU A 330 25.32 5.90 5.87
CA GLU A 330 25.82 6.61 7.05
C GLU A 330 24.76 7.66 7.44
N GLY A 331 23.73 7.25 8.15
CA GLY A 331 22.64 8.11 8.52
C GLY A 331 21.77 7.48 9.59
N SER A 332 21.11 8.34 10.34
CA SER A 332 20.18 7.98 11.38
C SER A 332 19.03 7.12 10.84
N GLU A 333 18.41 6.28 11.66
CA GLU A 333 17.23 5.50 11.33
C GLU A 333 16.07 6.41 10.89
N ALA A 334 15.97 7.63 11.44
CA ALA A 334 15.00 8.63 11.00
C ALA A 334 15.15 8.98 9.50
N LYS A 335 16.39 9.13 9.00
CA LYS A 335 16.62 9.38 7.56
C LYS A 335 16.22 8.20 6.69
N LYS A 336 16.48 6.98 7.15
CA LYS A 336 16.04 5.76 6.47
C LYS A 336 14.51 5.65 6.48
N MET A 337 13.88 5.92 7.61
CA MET A 337 12.42 5.97 7.77
C MET A 337 11.78 6.98 6.80
N ALA A 338 12.31 8.20 6.71
CA ALA A 338 11.80 9.22 5.78
C ALA A 338 11.84 8.76 4.31
N LYS A 339 12.82 7.92 3.92
CA LYS A 339 12.88 7.32 2.58
C LYS A 339 11.86 6.18 2.41
N ARG A 340 11.56 5.43 3.49
CA ARG A 340 10.60 4.31 3.48
C ARG A 340 9.14 4.80 3.51
N LEU A 341 8.85 5.93 4.15
CA LEU A 341 7.55 6.58 4.16
C LEU A 341 7.30 7.31 2.82
N ASP A 342 6.94 6.51 1.83
CA ASP A 342 6.77 6.95 0.45
C ASP A 342 5.32 7.37 0.20
N SER A 343 5.09 8.62 -0.25
CA SER A 343 3.75 9.16 -0.53
C SER A 343 2.95 8.36 -1.58
N ARG A 344 3.60 7.50 -2.38
CA ARG A 344 2.92 6.63 -3.35
C ARG A 344 2.02 5.58 -2.69
N VAL A 345 2.33 5.19 -1.44
CA VAL A 345 1.49 4.25 -0.69
C VAL A 345 0.18 4.89 -0.21
N LEU A 346 0.10 6.23 -0.18
CA LEU A 346 -1.13 6.98 0.14
C LEU A 346 -2.25 6.77 -0.88
N GLY A 347 -1.95 6.25 -2.06
CA GLY A 347 -2.96 5.86 -3.05
C GLY A 347 -3.94 4.79 -2.56
N ASN A 348 -3.64 4.11 -1.44
CA ASN A 348 -4.55 3.17 -0.80
C ASN A 348 -4.39 3.22 0.73
N PRO A 349 -5.46 3.51 1.50
CA PRO A 349 -5.42 3.65 2.95
C PRO A 349 -4.84 2.43 3.70
N LEU A 350 -5.14 1.21 3.25
CA LEU A 350 -4.63 -0.01 3.89
C LEU A 350 -3.12 -0.13 3.81
N PHE A 351 -2.55 0.23 2.66
CA PHE A 351 -1.11 0.17 2.46
C PHE A 351 -0.39 1.29 3.20
N ALA A 352 -0.99 2.47 3.24
CA ALA A 352 -0.49 3.57 4.04
C ALA A 352 -0.41 3.18 5.52
N LEU A 353 -1.49 2.62 6.08
CA LEU A 353 -1.54 2.13 7.45
C LEU A 353 -0.53 0.99 7.71
N ALA A 354 -0.39 0.03 6.80
CA ALA A 354 0.59 -1.05 6.94
C ALA A 354 2.03 -0.51 6.99
N THR A 355 2.33 0.49 6.15
CA THR A 355 3.64 1.16 6.17
C THR A 355 3.88 1.87 7.50
N VAL A 356 2.88 2.60 8.02
CA VAL A 356 2.99 3.27 9.32
C VAL A 356 3.22 2.26 10.46
N VAL A 357 2.43 1.17 10.52
CA VAL A 357 2.59 0.15 11.57
C VAL A 357 4.00 -0.42 11.56
N ARG A 358 4.56 -0.70 10.37
CA ARG A 358 5.95 -1.15 10.24
C ARG A 358 6.95 -0.14 10.81
N GLU A 359 6.83 1.12 10.42
CA GLU A 359 7.78 2.14 10.86
C GLU A 359 7.61 2.48 12.35
N VAL A 360 6.41 2.38 12.90
CA VAL A 360 6.16 2.45 14.36
C VAL A 360 6.88 1.30 15.09
N SER A 361 6.85 0.08 14.53
CA SER A 361 7.60 -1.05 15.09
C SER A 361 9.11 -0.82 15.04
N VAL A 362 9.64 -0.25 13.94
CA VAL A 362 11.05 0.14 13.84
C VAL A 362 11.44 1.15 14.93
N MET A 363 10.61 2.18 15.15
CA MET A 363 10.79 3.15 16.22
C MET A 363 10.77 2.47 17.60
N GLY A 364 9.80 1.59 17.84
CA GLY A 364 9.70 0.83 19.10
C GLY A 364 10.94 -0.03 19.37
N HIS A 365 11.46 -0.73 18.35
CA HIS A 365 12.71 -1.48 18.49
C HIS A 365 13.92 -0.58 18.77
N ALA A 366 13.99 0.62 18.14
CA ALA A 366 15.04 1.60 18.43
C ALA A 366 14.97 2.08 19.89
N THR A 367 13.77 2.32 20.42
CA THR A 367 13.53 2.70 21.83
C THR A 367 13.92 1.57 22.79
N CYS A 368 13.59 0.29 22.47
CA CYS A 368 14.06 -0.85 23.27
C CYS A 368 15.59 -0.91 23.34
N GLN A 369 16.28 -0.72 22.20
CA GLN A 369 17.73 -0.70 22.18
C GLN A 369 18.32 0.51 22.92
N ASN A 370 17.61 1.65 22.94
CA ASN A 370 18.04 2.83 23.70
C ASN A 370 17.92 2.59 25.22
N LEU A 371 16.82 1.98 25.65
CA LEU A 371 16.64 1.55 27.05
C LEU A 371 17.72 0.55 27.47
N GLU A 372 18.06 -0.44 26.64
CA GLU A 372 19.13 -1.40 26.92
C GLU A 372 20.48 -0.69 27.14
N LEU A 373 20.80 0.31 26.32
CA LEU A 373 22.02 1.12 26.49
C LEU A 373 21.97 1.96 27.76
N ALA A 374 20.83 2.56 28.13
CA ALA A 374 20.67 3.33 29.36
C ALA A 374 20.87 2.45 30.61
N LEU A 375 20.28 1.26 30.61
CA LEU A 375 20.46 0.29 31.68
C LEU A 375 21.91 -0.21 31.78
N ALA A 376 22.57 -0.41 30.64
CA ALA A 376 23.98 -0.76 30.61
C ALA A 376 24.88 0.39 31.10
N ALA A 377 24.51 1.66 30.86
CA ALA A 377 25.24 2.81 31.42
C ALA A 377 25.18 2.83 32.96
N VAL A 378 24.01 2.48 33.53
CA VAL A 378 23.84 2.37 35.00
C VAL A 378 24.62 1.19 35.56
N SER A 379 24.47 0.00 34.99
CA SER A 379 25.05 -1.25 35.55
C SER A 379 26.57 -1.31 35.45
N GLU A 380 27.15 -0.79 34.37
CA GLU A 380 28.58 -0.76 34.09
C GLU A 380 29.26 0.55 34.58
N GLU A 381 28.49 1.50 35.09
CA GLU A 381 28.96 2.84 35.51
C GLU A 381 29.74 3.54 34.36
N ASN A 382 29.23 3.43 33.12
CA ASN A 382 29.93 3.83 31.91
C ASN A 382 29.28 5.07 31.25
N PRO A 383 29.85 6.28 31.42
CA PRO A 383 29.29 7.52 30.86
C PRO A 383 29.34 7.59 29.35
N GLN A 384 30.19 6.81 28.67
CA GLN A 384 30.24 6.77 27.21
C GLN A 384 28.97 6.10 26.61
N LYS A 385 28.33 5.20 27.37
CA LYS A 385 27.05 4.62 26.97
C LYS A 385 25.92 5.63 27.11
N ALA A 386 25.93 6.48 28.15
CA ALA A 386 24.97 7.57 28.27
C ALA A 386 25.02 8.53 27.08
N GLN A 387 26.21 8.88 26.61
CA GLN A 387 26.36 9.72 25.41
C GLN A 387 25.70 9.10 24.15
N LYS A 388 25.79 7.78 23.97
CA LYS A 388 25.13 7.08 22.86
C LYS A 388 23.61 7.07 23.02
N VAL A 389 23.08 7.07 24.25
CA VAL A 389 21.64 7.19 24.49
C VAL A 389 21.13 8.53 23.98
N TYR A 390 21.81 9.63 24.29
CA TYR A 390 21.45 10.98 23.81
C TYR A 390 21.47 11.11 22.29
N GLU A 391 22.43 10.47 21.63
CA GLU A 391 22.51 10.47 20.16
C GLU A 391 21.33 9.72 19.55
N ARG A 392 20.95 8.57 20.12
CA ARG A 392 19.82 7.77 19.66
C ARG A 392 18.48 8.43 19.97
N GLU A 393 18.34 9.11 21.11
CA GLU A 393 17.11 9.81 21.48
C GLU A 393 16.78 10.92 20.49
N LYS A 394 17.77 11.67 20.03
CA LYS A 394 17.59 12.65 18.93
C LYS A 394 17.07 12.01 17.64
N ASP A 395 17.46 10.78 17.40
CA ASP A 395 17.00 10.02 16.23
C ASP A 395 15.56 9.54 16.42
N ILE A 396 15.21 9.02 17.61
CA ILE A 396 13.85 8.61 18.00
C ILE A 396 12.89 9.80 17.91
N ASN A 397 13.25 10.98 18.43
CA ASN A 397 12.46 12.20 18.33
C ASN A 397 12.27 12.66 16.88
N SER A 398 13.27 12.43 16.02
CA SER A 398 13.16 12.70 14.59
C SER A 398 12.22 11.70 13.90
N MET A 399 12.22 10.42 14.32
CA MET A 399 11.32 9.39 13.82
C MET A 399 9.86 9.69 14.22
N GLU A 400 9.61 10.10 15.48
CA GLU A 400 8.31 10.55 15.96
C GLU A 400 7.73 11.64 15.06
N LYS A 401 8.50 12.69 14.80
CA LYS A 401 8.08 13.81 13.96
C LYS A 401 7.73 13.35 12.53
N ILE A 402 8.59 12.54 11.91
CA ILE A 402 8.36 12.03 10.55
C ILE A 402 7.10 11.15 10.51
N LEU A 403 6.90 10.27 11.50
CA LEU A 403 5.72 9.42 11.58
C LEU A 403 4.44 10.24 11.80
N THR A 404 4.50 11.23 12.68
CA THR A 404 3.36 12.12 12.95
C THR A 404 2.97 12.92 11.71
N GLU A 405 3.94 13.48 10.97
CA GLU A 405 3.68 14.17 9.70
C GLU A 405 3.03 13.24 8.67
N PHE A 406 3.54 12.01 8.52
CA PHE A 406 2.96 11.04 7.58
C PHE A 406 1.58 10.54 8.02
N LEU A 407 1.34 10.36 9.32
CA LEU A 407 0.02 10.00 9.86
C LEU A 407 -1.03 11.07 9.55
N VAL A 408 -0.67 12.37 9.56
CA VAL A 408 -1.57 13.45 9.13
C VAL A 408 -1.94 13.31 7.65
N GLU A 409 -0.99 12.91 6.79
CA GLU A 409 -1.30 12.63 5.38
C GLU A 409 -2.24 11.42 5.23
N VAL A 410 -2.04 10.37 6.04
CA VAL A 410 -2.91 9.19 6.05
C VAL A 410 -4.32 9.54 6.54
N ASP A 411 -4.46 10.38 7.57
CA ASP A 411 -5.76 10.81 8.11
C ASP A 411 -6.60 11.60 7.09
N ASN A 412 -5.95 12.30 6.16
CA ASN A 412 -6.60 13.01 5.06
C ASN A 412 -7.12 12.09 3.94
N LEU A 413 -6.88 10.79 4.00
CA LEU A 413 -7.41 9.84 3.03
C LEU A 413 -8.88 9.51 3.32
N SER A 414 -9.57 8.91 2.33
CA SER A 414 -10.93 8.38 2.51
C SER A 414 -10.89 7.11 3.36
N LEU A 415 -10.86 7.28 4.68
CA LEU A 415 -10.77 6.20 5.66
C LEU A 415 -12.15 5.69 6.07
N THR A 416 -12.24 4.39 6.37
CA THR A 416 -13.38 3.82 7.11
C THR A 416 -13.29 4.21 8.60
N GLU A 417 -14.42 4.14 9.34
CA GLU A 417 -14.42 4.42 10.79
C GLU A 417 -13.37 3.60 11.54
N GLY A 418 -13.20 2.31 11.20
CA GLY A 418 -12.18 1.47 11.80
C GLY A 418 -10.75 1.91 11.48
N GLN A 419 -10.51 2.39 10.26
CA GLN A 419 -9.19 2.94 9.88
C GLN A 419 -8.89 4.27 10.55
N GLN A 420 -9.89 5.13 10.73
CA GLN A 420 -9.75 6.38 11.49
C GLN A 420 -9.36 6.09 12.96
N GLU A 421 -10.01 5.12 13.60
CA GLU A 421 -9.64 4.71 14.95
C GLU A 421 -8.23 4.12 15.00
N GLN A 422 -7.80 3.35 13.98
CA GLN A 422 -6.41 2.88 13.88
C GLN A 422 -5.40 4.03 13.75
N VAL A 423 -5.68 5.02 12.90
CA VAL A 423 -4.82 6.22 12.76
C VAL A 423 -4.67 6.93 14.09
N LYS A 424 -5.78 7.16 14.79
CA LYS A 424 -5.79 7.79 16.13
C LYS A 424 -4.95 7.00 17.13
N ASN A 425 -5.11 5.67 17.16
CA ASN A 425 -4.35 4.80 18.06
C ASN A 425 -2.86 4.78 17.72
N LEU A 426 -2.51 4.89 16.42
CA LEU A 426 -1.12 5.00 15.97
C LEU A 426 -0.48 6.33 16.38
N PHE A 427 -1.21 7.45 16.36
CA PHE A 427 -0.73 8.72 16.91
C PHE A 427 -0.36 8.57 18.39
N TYR A 428 -1.23 7.97 19.20
CA TYR A 428 -0.96 7.72 20.62
C TYR A 428 0.20 6.74 20.81
N THR A 429 0.25 5.66 20.01
CA THR A 429 1.35 4.69 20.07
C THR A 429 2.71 5.34 19.82
N VAL A 430 2.81 6.20 18.80
CA VAL A 430 4.05 6.95 18.47
C VAL A 430 4.49 7.82 19.65
N SER A 431 3.54 8.55 20.26
CA SER A 431 3.83 9.37 21.43
C SER A 431 4.24 8.57 22.66
N ASP A 432 3.59 7.41 22.93
CA ASP A 432 3.96 6.56 24.07
C ASP A 432 5.34 5.91 23.90
N ILE A 433 5.72 5.54 22.66
CA ILE A 433 7.06 5.00 22.36
C ILE A 433 8.14 6.09 22.53
N GLU A 434 7.89 7.31 22.09
CA GLU A 434 8.79 8.45 22.27
C GLU A 434 8.98 8.74 23.78
N ARG A 435 7.90 8.82 24.56
CA ARG A 435 8.00 9.02 26.02
C ARG A 435 8.77 7.92 26.72
N ALA A 436 8.64 6.67 26.27
CA ALA A 436 9.49 5.59 26.81
C ALA A 436 10.97 5.82 26.48
N GLY A 437 11.29 6.44 25.33
CA GLY A 437 12.63 6.90 24.95
C GLY A 437 13.14 8.03 25.86
N ASP A 438 12.31 9.06 26.10
CA ASP A 438 12.62 10.15 27.04
C ASP A 438 12.97 9.63 28.45
N HIS A 439 12.21 8.66 28.95
CA HIS A 439 12.51 8.03 30.24
C HIS A 439 13.81 7.23 30.23
N ALA A 440 14.17 6.61 29.07
CA ALA A 440 15.47 5.96 28.92
C ALA A 440 16.62 7.00 28.90
N GLU A 441 16.43 8.18 28.30
CA GLU A 441 17.38 9.30 28.37
C GLU A 441 17.56 9.79 29.82
N ASN A 442 16.46 9.97 30.55
CA ASN A 442 16.52 10.33 31.98
C ASN A 442 17.34 9.32 32.82
N ILE A 443 17.16 8.01 32.55
CA ILE A 443 17.98 6.97 33.22
C ILE A 443 19.46 7.12 32.87
N ALA A 444 19.80 7.48 31.63
CA ALA A 444 21.18 7.71 31.20
C ALA A 444 21.79 8.96 31.89
N GLU A 445 21.01 10.04 32.05
CA GLU A 445 21.42 11.24 32.82
C GLU A 445 21.70 10.91 34.28
N LEU A 446 20.85 10.09 34.91
CA LEU A 446 21.04 9.60 36.27
C LEU A 446 22.29 8.73 36.40
N ALA A 447 22.60 7.89 35.40
CA ALA A 447 23.82 7.10 35.33
C ALA A 447 25.08 8.00 35.26
N GLU A 448 25.04 9.06 34.46
CA GLU A 448 26.12 10.02 34.34
C GLU A 448 26.33 10.78 35.66
N THR A 449 25.25 11.19 36.31
CA THR A 449 25.27 11.87 37.61
C THR A 449 25.85 10.97 38.68
N LEU A 450 25.45 9.69 38.73
CA LEU A 450 26.01 8.70 39.66
C LEU A 450 27.52 8.55 39.48
N SER A 451 27.98 8.46 38.23
CA SER A 451 29.42 8.35 37.91
C SER A 451 30.20 9.60 38.29
N LYS A 452 29.66 10.82 38.00
CA LYS A 452 30.31 12.11 38.36
C LYS A 452 30.50 12.26 39.89
N ASN A 453 29.52 11.80 40.67
CA ASN A 453 29.57 11.87 42.13
C ASN A 453 30.36 10.72 42.76
N SER A 454 31.02 9.88 41.96
CA SER A 454 31.70 8.65 42.44
C SER A 454 30.79 7.77 43.30
N GLY A 455 29.47 7.85 43.04
CA GLY A 455 28.46 7.09 43.75
C GLY A 455 28.39 5.64 43.23
N SER A 456 27.92 4.75 44.09
CA SER A 456 27.67 3.36 43.69
C SER A 456 26.48 2.75 44.44
N PHE A 457 25.79 1.83 43.84
CA PHE A 457 24.73 1.11 44.49
C PHE A 457 25.25 -0.08 45.28
N SER A 458 24.62 -0.34 46.45
CA SER A 458 24.91 -1.54 47.23
C SER A 458 24.64 -2.82 46.39
N LYS A 459 25.26 -3.93 46.78
CA LYS A 459 25.02 -5.24 46.09
C LYS A 459 23.53 -5.61 46.01
N LYS A 460 22.73 -5.26 47.03
CA LYS A 460 21.28 -5.47 47.04
C LYS A 460 20.57 -4.48 46.10
N GLY A 461 21.01 -3.21 46.08
CA GLY A 461 20.45 -2.23 45.15
C GLY A 461 20.71 -2.58 43.69
N LYS A 462 21.91 -3.09 43.38
CA LYS A 462 22.20 -3.57 42.00
C LYS A 462 21.31 -4.75 41.62
N ALA A 463 21.09 -5.71 42.52
CA ALA A 463 20.19 -6.85 42.26
C ALA A 463 18.70 -6.43 42.13
N ASP A 464 18.26 -5.46 42.95
CA ASP A 464 16.91 -4.88 42.86
C ASP A 464 16.73 -4.20 41.47
N LEU A 465 17.71 -3.38 41.03
CA LEU A 465 17.67 -2.72 39.70
C LEU A 465 17.69 -3.71 38.53
N GLU A 466 18.51 -4.75 38.62
CA GLU A 466 18.58 -5.80 37.57
C GLU A 466 17.22 -6.47 37.39
N LEU A 467 16.53 -6.77 38.51
CA LEU A 467 15.22 -7.42 38.47
C LEU A 467 14.14 -6.55 37.83
N ILE A 468 13.98 -5.30 38.27
CA ILE A 468 12.95 -4.39 37.70
C ILE A 468 13.28 -4.02 36.26
N SER A 469 14.56 -3.76 35.95
CA SER A 469 15.01 -3.49 34.57
C SER A 469 14.68 -4.60 33.60
N ALA A 470 14.88 -5.86 33.99
CA ALA A 470 14.55 -7.01 33.14
C ALA A 470 13.05 -7.10 32.85
N GLN A 471 12.20 -6.82 33.84
CA GLN A 471 10.74 -6.86 33.66
C GLN A 471 10.23 -5.67 32.82
N THR A 472 10.73 -4.48 33.04
CA THR A 472 10.41 -3.30 32.25
C THR A 472 10.84 -3.49 30.79
N MET A 473 12.05 -3.99 30.54
CA MET A 473 12.53 -4.31 29.20
C MET A 473 11.61 -5.31 28.51
N GLN A 474 11.22 -6.37 29.21
CA GLN A 474 10.31 -7.39 28.67
C GLN A 474 8.92 -6.79 28.39
N SER A 475 8.40 -5.90 29.26
CA SER A 475 7.13 -5.20 29.05
C SER A 475 7.15 -4.40 27.75
N LEU A 476 8.17 -3.57 27.54
CA LEU A 476 8.31 -2.75 26.35
C LEU A 476 8.49 -3.59 25.07
N GLN A 477 9.33 -4.62 25.10
CA GLN A 477 9.54 -5.51 23.96
C GLN A 477 8.27 -6.22 23.53
N ILE A 478 7.49 -6.77 24.48
CA ILE A 478 6.23 -7.46 24.18
C ILE A 478 5.16 -6.46 23.72
N ALA A 479 5.16 -5.22 24.21
CA ALA A 479 4.26 -4.18 23.73
C ALA A 479 4.52 -3.83 22.26
N VAL A 480 5.78 -3.64 21.87
CA VAL A 480 6.20 -3.43 20.48
C VAL A 480 5.82 -4.63 19.61
N GLU A 481 6.11 -5.86 20.05
CA GLU A 481 5.70 -7.09 19.33
C GLU A 481 4.18 -7.17 19.19
N SER A 482 3.42 -6.78 20.20
CA SER A 482 1.95 -6.79 20.14
C SER A 482 1.43 -5.84 19.06
N ARG A 483 2.05 -4.67 18.91
CA ARG A 483 1.70 -3.69 17.86
C ARG A 483 2.08 -4.20 16.46
N GLU A 484 3.26 -4.80 16.32
CA GLU A 484 3.75 -5.35 15.06
C GLU A 484 2.88 -6.50 14.55
N THR A 485 2.50 -7.42 15.44
CA THR A 485 1.76 -8.64 15.09
C THR A 485 0.24 -8.51 15.21
N GLY A 486 -0.25 -7.45 15.87
CA GLY A 486 -1.66 -7.31 16.26
C GLY A 486 -2.13 -8.39 17.25
N SER A 487 -1.21 -8.92 18.07
CA SER A 487 -1.46 -10.03 18.98
C SER A 487 -2.10 -9.57 20.30
N VAL A 488 -3.39 -9.81 20.47
CA VAL A 488 -4.09 -9.59 21.75
C VAL A 488 -3.50 -10.42 22.89
N LYS A 489 -2.95 -11.61 22.58
CA LYS A 489 -2.28 -12.46 23.57
C LYS A 489 -1.04 -11.76 24.12
N SER A 490 -0.18 -11.23 23.26
CA SER A 490 1.01 -10.46 23.65
C SER A 490 0.61 -9.19 24.41
N ALA A 491 -0.41 -8.46 23.93
CA ALA A 491 -0.93 -7.27 24.60
C ALA A 491 -1.43 -7.55 26.04
N ASN A 492 -2.13 -8.67 26.26
CA ASN A 492 -2.55 -9.06 27.61
C ASN A 492 -1.37 -9.42 28.54
N ALA A 493 -0.27 -9.95 27.99
CA ALA A 493 0.93 -10.27 28.76
C ALA A 493 1.63 -9.00 29.29
N VAL A 494 1.58 -7.89 28.55
CA VAL A 494 2.16 -6.60 28.97
C VAL A 494 1.54 -6.11 30.26
N ARG A 495 0.21 -6.18 30.40
CA ARG A 495 -0.49 -5.74 31.62
C ARG A 495 -0.08 -6.54 32.87
N VAL A 496 0.21 -7.82 32.70
CA VAL A 496 0.69 -8.66 33.82
C VAL A 496 2.11 -8.23 34.24
N LEU A 497 2.95 -7.88 33.26
CA LEU A 497 4.31 -7.40 33.55
C LEU A 497 4.31 -6.03 34.21
N GLU A 498 3.45 -5.11 33.74
CA GLU A 498 3.31 -3.77 34.36
C GLU A 498 2.87 -3.88 35.81
N GLN A 499 1.85 -4.66 36.14
CA GLN A 499 1.44 -4.87 37.55
C GLN A 499 2.58 -5.43 38.42
N SER A 500 3.45 -6.26 37.82
CA SER A 500 4.64 -6.75 38.53
C SER A 500 5.72 -5.68 38.65
N VAL A 501 5.88 -4.79 37.67
CA VAL A 501 6.82 -3.65 37.75
C VAL A 501 6.39 -2.66 38.84
N ASP A 502 5.09 -2.32 38.87
CA ASP A 502 4.50 -1.45 39.90
C ASP A 502 4.75 -2.00 41.31
N GLN A 503 4.43 -3.28 41.50
CA GLN A 503 4.66 -3.92 42.80
C GLN A 503 6.15 -3.93 43.18
N LEU A 504 7.04 -4.19 42.24
CA LEU A 504 8.49 -4.16 42.46
C LEU A 504 8.96 -2.76 42.81
N GLU A 505 8.47 -1.73 42.12
CA GLU A 505 8.81 -0.33 42.37
C GLU A 505 8.45 0.06 43.81
N GLU A 506 7.20 -0.20 44.25
CA GLU A 506 6.74 0.09 45.60
C GLU A 506 7.54 -0.65 46.66
N GLU A 507 7.76 -1.96 46.48
CA GLU A 507 8.57 -2.75 47.41
C GLU A 507 10.03 -2.27 47.49
N MET A 508 10.64 -1.92 46.36
CA MET A 508 12.01 -1.46 46.28
C MET A 508 12.16 -0.07 46.88
N ARG A 509 11.22 0.82 46.65
CA ARG A 509 11.12 2.15 47.25
C ARG A 509 11.09 2.05 48.78
N GLU A 510 10.19 1.23 49.34
CA GLU A 510 10.12 1.02 50.79
C GLU A 510 11.40 0.42 51.38
N LYS A 511 11.93 -0.62 50.74
CA LYS A 511 13.18 -1.27 51.18
C LYS A 511 14.35 -0.29 51.15
N HIS A 512 14.40 0.58 50.15
CA HIS A 512 15.47 1.56 49.99
C HIS A 512 15.38 2.67 51.04
N ILE A 513 14.19 3.23 51.29
CA ILE A 513 13.95 4.22 52.34
C ILE A 513 14.37 3.67 53.73
N ARG A 514 14.04 2.39 54.01
CA ARG A 514 14.48 1.72 55.24
C ARG A 514 16.01 1.54 55.33
N ARG A 515 16.72 1.39 54.20
CA ARG A 515 18.19 1.35 54.16
C ARG A 515 18.81 2.74 54.42
N LEU A 516 18.24 3.76 53.79
CA LEU A 516 18.64 5.17 53.99
C LEU A 516 18.50 5.59 55.47
N SER A 517 17.34 5.33 56.08
CA SER A 517 17.09 5.69 57.48
C SER A 517 18.02 5.01 58.48
N LYS A 518 18.66 3.89 58.11
CA LYS A 518 19.65 3.16 58.90
C LYS A 518 21.10 3.53 58.56
N GLY A 519 21.33 4.56 57.73
CA GLY A 519 22.67 4.97 57.29
C GLY A 519 23.43 3.90 56.50
N LYS A 520 22.72 2.97 55.84
CA LYS A 520 23.29 1.85 55.05
C LYS A 520 23.50 2.16 53.58
N CYS A 521 23.06 3.31 53.12
CA CYS A 521 23.20 3.80 51.77
C CYS A 521 23.63 5.26 51.78
N ASP A 522 24.42 5.67 50.81
CA ASP A 522 24.71 7.06 50.54
C ASP A 522 23.43 7.80 50.10
N PRO A 523 23.10 8.97 50.69
CA PRO A 523 21.86 9.68 50.36
C PRO A 523 21.74 10.12 48.92
N GLU A 524 22.83 10.60 48.26
CA GLU A 524 22.81 11.06 46.89
C GLU A 524 22.57 9.91 45.94
N SER A 525 23.33 8.81 46.10
CA SER A 525 23.09 7.57 45.34
C SER A 525 21.69 6.99 45.59
N GLY A 526 21.12 7.26 46.77
CA GLY A 526 19.80 6.83 47.18
C GLY A 526 18.68 7.52 46.41
N VAL A 527 18.80 8.83 46.19
CA VAL A 527 17.84 9.59 45.35
C VAL A 527 17.91 9.11 43.91
N ILE A 528 19.12 8.96 43.35
CA ILE A 528 19.32 8.46 42.00
C ILE A 528 18.67 7.07 41.82
N PHE A 529 18.80 6.17 42.79
CA PHE A 529 18.16 4.86 42.77
C PHE A 529 16.63 4.97 42.66
N LEU A 530 16.01 5.83 43.47
CA LEU A 530 14.55 6.03 43.45
C LEU A 530 14.08 6.63 42.15
N ASP A 531 14.82 7.58 41.58
CA ASP A 531 14.49 8.19 40.30
C ASP A 531 14.60 7.18 39.12
N ILE A 532 15.60 6.28 39.16
CA ILE A 532 15.73 5.21 38.13
C ILE A 532 14.53 4.26 38.20
N ILE A 533 14.14 3.76 39.37
CA ILE A 533 13.00 2.83 39.48
C ILE A 533 11.68 3.49 39.06
N SER A 534 11.52 4.80 39.35
CA SER A 534 10.36 5.56 38.90
C SER A 534 10.33 5.73 37.37
N ASN A 535 11.47 5.99 36.72
CA ASN A 535 11.52 6.04 35.24
C ASN A 535 11.23 4.65 34.62
N LEU A 536 11.64 3.55 35.25
CA LEU A 536 11.35 2.20 34.80
C LEU A 536 9.85 1.86 34.88
N GLU A 537 9.18 2.27 35.95
CA GLU A 537 7.73 2.15 36.11
C GLU A 537 7.02 2.93 35.01
N ARG A 538 7.40 4.21 34.73
CA ARG A 538 6.84 5.02 33.66
C ARG A 538 7.00 4.39 32.27
N ILE A 539 8.14 3.78 31.99
CA ILE A 539 8.33 3.05 30.72
C ILE A 539 7.33 1.88 30.61
N SER A 540 7.08 1.17 31.72
CA SER A 540 6.10 0.07 31.73
C SER A 540 4.68 0.58 31.56
N ASP A 541 4.30 1.72 32.12
CA ASP A 541 3.02 2.40 31.90
C ASP A 541 2.81 2.71 30.40
N HIS A 542 3.81 3.30 29.75
CA HIS A 542 3.74 3.58 28.31
C HIS A 542 3.64 2.29 27.48
N ALA A 543 4.31 1.22 27.90
CA ALA A 543 4.19 -0.08 27.25
C ALA A 543 2.76 -0.65 27.32
N VAL A 544 2.07 -0.50 28.49
CA VAL A 544 0.66 -0.90 28.65
C VAL A 544 -0.26 -0.09 27.74
N ASN A 545 -0.04 1.22 27.61
CA ASN A 545 -0.84 2.05 26.72
C ASN A 545 -0.76 1.53 25.27
N VAL A 546 0.45 1.25 24.77
CA VAL A 546 0.65 0.66 23.44
C VAL A 546 -0.12 -0.65 23.28
N ALA A 547 -0.06 -1.52 24.29
CA ALA A 547 -0.78 -2.80 24.28
C ALA A 547 -2.31 -2.63 24.33
N ASP A 548 -2.81 -1.67 25.11
CA ASP A 548 -4.24 -1.41 25.22
C ASP A 548 -4.85 -0.85 23.93
N TYR A 549 -4.12 -0.07 23.12
CA TYR A 549 -4.58 0.32 21.78
C TYR A 549 -4.78 -0.88 20.87
N VAL A 550 -3.88 -1.88 20.91
CA VAL A 550 -4.03 -3.12 20.14
C VAL A 550 -5.27 -3.91 20.57
N LYS A 551 -5.56 -3.96 21.88
CA LYS A 551 -6.77 -4.61 22.41
C LYS A 551 -8.03 -3.88 22.00
N ALA A 552 -8.06 -2.55 22.13
CA ALA A 552 -9.21 -1.73 21.75
C ALA A 552 -9.56 -1.91 20.27
N GLU A 553 -8.57 -1.96 19.38
CA GLU A 553 -8.76 -2.27 17.96
C GLU A 553 -9.40 -3.65 17.76
N ALA A 554 -8.91 -4.67 18.46
CA ALA A 554 -9.43 -6.03 18.34
C ALA A 554 -10.87 -6.15 18.90
N GLU A 555 -11.19 -5.50 20.02
CA GLU A 555 -12.52 -5.45 20.62
C GLU A 555 -13.53 -4.71 19.72
N ALA A 556 -13.10 -3.66 19.04
CA ALA A 556 -13.89 -2.97 18.03
C ALA A 556 -14.05 -3.77 16.71
N GLY A 557 -13.47 -4.98 16.62
CA GLY A 557 -13.52 -5.81 15.42
C GLY A 557 -12.69 -5.26 14.25
N ILE A 558 -11.77 -4.37 14.53
CA ILE A 558 -10.85 -3.80 13.54
C ILE A 558 -9.78 -4.87 13.23
N PRO A 559 -9.57 -5.22 11.95
CA PRO A 559 -8.57 -6.22 11.59
C PRO A 559 -7.17 -5.76 11.94
N ALA A 560 -6.39 -6.62 12.60
CA ALA A 560 -4.99 -6.33 12.86
C ALA A 560 -4.20 -6.20 11.54
N ILE A 561 -3.43 -5.14 11.42
CA ILE A 561 -2.43 -4.98 10.35
C ILE A 561 -1.24 -5.83 10.76
N ARG A 562 -0.96 -6.89 9.99
CA ARG A 562 0.21 -7.75 10.18
C ARG A 562 1.23 -7.44 9.09
N ILE A 563 2.47 -7.28 9.51
CA ILE A 563 3.60 -6.96 8.63
C ILE A 563 4.29 -8.24 8.18
#